data_d08cbed8024cecbd7d8c2ce60df88ee2
#
_entry.id   d08cbed8024cecbd7d8c2ce60df88ee2
#
_cell.length_a   1.000
_cell.length_b   1.000
_cell.length_c   1.000
_cell.angle_alpha   90.00
_cell.angle_beta   90.00
_cell.angle_gamma   90.00
#
_symmetry.space_group_name_H-M   'P 1'
#
loop_
_entity.id
_entity.type
_entity.pdbx_description
1 polymer ?
#
loop_
_entity_poly.entity_id
_entity_poly.type
_entity_poly.pdbx_seq_one_letter_code
_entity_poly.pdbx_strand_id
1 'polypeptide(L)'
;NEFHVPVLGQVKLFAISPAGTEKVIELCGPGHTFAEAVMFLGVPYVVSAQTLSDTLLLTVDKAVVLREIQFNPDFSLRMLAGLSRRLHGLIKDVEGYALHSGVQRVIGYLLGDRMTESDAASEAITVSLPVSKAAIASRLSLTPEYFSRVLNELETAGLIQVDKRDIHITDTAR
;
A
#
# COMPACT_ATOMS: atom_id res chain seq x y z
N ASN A 1 -16.56 6.99 14.98
CA ASN A 1 -15.68 8.00 15.60
C ASN A 1 -14.38 7.39 16.11
N GLU A 2 -13.77 6.55 15.30
CA GLU A 2 -12.58 5.78 15.63
C GLU A 2 -11.72 5.56 14.39
N PHE A 3 -10.46 5.28 14.57
CA PHE A 3 -9.59 4.76 13.52
C PHE A 3 -9.05 3.39 13.91
N HIS A 4 -8.52 2.67 12.93
CA HIS A 4 -8.09 1.30 13.11
C HIS A 4 -6.64 1.12 12.69
N VAL A 5 -5.94 0.20 13.39
CA VAL A 5 -4.56 -0.20 13.09
C VAL A 5 -4.52 -1.73 13.03
N PRO A 6 -4.21 -2.34 11.90
CA PRO A 6 -3.89 -3.76 11.89
C PRO A 6 -2.66 -4.04 12.75
N VAL A 7 -2.79 -4.95 13.69
CA VAL A 7 -1.69 -5.49 14.50
C VAL A 7 -1.14 -6.74 13.83
N LEU A 8 -2.04 -7.51 13.22
CA LEU A 8 -1.76 -8.70 12.43
C LEU A 8 -2.68 -8.74 11.22
N GLY A 9 -2.23 -9.35 10.14
CA GLY A 9 -3.02 -9.52 8.92
C GLY A 9 -2.96 -8.31 7.98
N GLN A 10 -3.87 -8.26 7.03
CA GLN A 10 -3.92 -7.27 5.96
C GLN A 10 -5.36 -6.81 5.71
N VAL A 11 -5.54 -5.51 5.50
CA VAL A 11 -6.82 -4.89 5.13
C VAL A 11 -6.65 -4.17 3.80
N LYS A 12 -7.55 -4.38 2.84
CA LYS A 12 -7.66 -3.53 1.66
C LYS A 12 -8.70 -2.45 1.88
N LEU A 13 -8.39 -1.24 1.45
CA LEU A 13 -9.35 -0.16 1.25
C LEU A 13 -9.67 -0.06 -0.23
N PHE A 14 -10.94 -0.07 -0.59
CA PHE A 14 -11.35 -0.12 -1.99
C PHE A 14 -12.62 0.70 -2.25
N ALA A 15 -12.73 1.19 -3.47
CA ALA A 15 -13.94 1.78 -4.01
C ALA A 15 -14.57 0.86 -5.05
N ILE A 16 -15.89 0.94 -5.21
CA ILE A 16 -16.62 0.21 -6.23
C ILE A 16 -17.25 1.24 -7.18
N SER A 17 -16.98 1.07 -8.47
CA SER A 17 -17.61 1.90 -9.50
C SER A 17 -19.10 1.56 -9.65
N PRO A 18 -19.94 2.43 -10.27
CA PRO A 18 -21.33 2.10 -10.59
C PRO A 18 -21.49 0.83 -11.44
N ALA A 19 -20.47 0.48 -12.23
CA ALA A 19 -20.42 -0.75 -13.03
C ALA A 19 -19.96 -1.99 -12.24
N GLY A 20 -19.76 -1.88 -10.92
CA GLY A 20 -19.33 -2.97 -10.05
C GLY A 20 -17.82 -3.27 -10.07
N THR A 21 -17.02 -2.49 -10.77
CA THR A 21 -15.56 -2.68 -10.80
C THR A 21 -14.93 -2.20 -9.49
N GLU A 22 -14.18 -3.08 -8.84
CA GLU A 22 -13.43 -2.76 -7.63
C GLU A 22 -12.08 -2.13 -7.97
N LYS A 23 -11.79 -1.00 -7.34
CA LYS A 23 -10.47 -0.36 -7.33
C LYS A 23 -9.89 -0.39 -5.93
N VAL A 24 -8.81 -1.12 -5.73
CA VAL A 24 -8.04 -1.07 -4.49
C VAL A 24 -7.31 0.28 -4.42
N ILE A 25 -7.60 1.03 -3.37
CA ILE A 25 -7.01 2.34 -3.09
C ILE A 25 -5.74 2.15 -2.26
N GLU A 26 -5.80 1.29 -1.22
CA GLU A 26 -4.68 1.10 -0.30
C GLU A 26 -4.70 -0.30 0.29
N LEU A 27 -3.50 -0.78 0.64
CA LEU A 27 -3.27 -2.03 1.37
C LEU A 27 -2.66 -1.67 2.73
N CYS A 28 -3.42 -1.89 3.80
CA CYS A 28 -3.02 -1.59 5.17
C CYS A 28 -2.54 -2.85 5.87
N GLY A 29 -1.25 -2.95 6.10
CA GLY A 29 -0.62 -3.99 6.92
C GLY A 29 -0.38 -3.53 8.36
N PRO A 30 0.32 -4.34 9.17
CA PRO A 30 0.63 -4.01 10.54
C PRO A 30 1.28 -2.64 10.69
N GLY A 31 0.76 -1.84 11.64
CA GLY A 31 1.25 -0.50 11.93
C GLY A 31 0.71 0.62 11.00
N HIS A 32 -0.01 0.29 9.92
CA HIS A 32 -0.67 1.28 9.08
C HIS A 32 -2.06 1.61 9.63
N THR A 33 -2.37 2.89 9.74
CA THR A 33 -3.66 3.34 10.22
C THR A 33 -4.66 3.54 9.06
N PHE A 34 -5.95 3.43 9.34
CA PHE A 34 -7.00 3.81 8.39
C PHE A 34 -8.25 4.34 9.11
N ALA A 35 -9.09 5.05 8.39
CA ALA A 35 -10.29 5.73 8.88
C ALA A 35 -10.05 7.04 9.65
N GLU A 36 -8.84 7.56 9.69
CA GLU A 36 -8.51 8.83 10.37
C GLU A 36 -9.30 10.00 9.79
N ALA A 37 -9.49 10.04 8.47
CA ALA A 37 -10.24 11.11 7.82
C ALA A 37 -11.69 11.17 8.32
N VAL A 38 -12.34 10.00 8.47
CA VAL A 38 -13.70 9.90 9.01
C VAL A 38 -13.74 10.40 10.45
N MET A 39 -12.76 9.99 11.25
CA MET A 39 -12.66 10.38 12.65
C MET A 39 -12.47 11.90 12.81
N PHE A 40 -11.56 12.51 12.04
CA PHE A 40 -11.24 13.93 12.16
C PHE A 40 -12.27 14.84 11.48
N LEU A 41 -12.69 14.50 10.26
CA LEU A 41 -13.58 15.35 9.46
C LEU A 41 -15.06 15.13 9.79
N GLY A 42 -15.41 14.00 10.41
CA GLY A 42 -16.82 13.67 10.69
C GLY A 42 -17.65 13.42 9.43
N VAL A 43 -17.00 13.01 8.33
CA VAL A 43 -17.66 12.70 7.06
C VAL A 43 -17.88 11.18 6.93
N PRO A 44 -18.86 10.73 6.10
CA PRO A 44 -19.02 9.31 5.82
C PRO A 44 -17.78 8.68 5.18
N TYR A 45 -17.65 7.36 5.32
CA TYR A 45 -16.65 6.60 4.59
C TYR A 45 -16.88 6.69 3.07
N VAL A 46 -15.84 7.02 2.33
CA VAL A 46 -15.86 7.08 0.85
C VAL A 46 -15.31 5.80 0.22
N VAL A 47 -14.76 4.91 1.03
CA VAL A 47 -14.21 3.60 0.63
C VAL A 47 -14.71 2.52 1.58
N SER A 48 -14.72 1.29 1.08
CA SER A 48 -14.97 0.08 1.87
C SER A 48 -13.66 -0.49 2.39
N ALA A 49 -13.71 -1.21 3.51
CA ALA A 49 -12.58 -1.96 4.06
C ALA A 49 -12.91 -3.44 4.10
N GLN A 50 -11.95 -4.29 3.73
CA GLN A 50 -12.07 -5.75 3.79
C GLN A 50 -10.75 -6.37 4.23
N THR A 51 -10.81 -7.31 5.18
CA THR A 51 -9.66 -8.11 5.56
C THR A 51 -9.31 -9.10 4.43
N LEU A 52 -8.01 -9.29 4.18
CA LEU A 52 -7.49 -10.22 3.17
C LEU A 52 -6.90 -11.49 3.78
N SER A 53 -6.79 -11.54 5.09
CA SER A 53 -6.35 -12.68 5.91
C SER A 53 -6.99 -12.57 7.28
N ASP A 54 -6.72 -13.54 8.16
CA ASP A 54 -7.04 -13.40 9.58
C ASP A 54 -6.35 -12.15 10.12
N THR A 55 -7.14 -11.24 10.67
CA THR A 55 -6.69 -9.88 10.98
C THR A 55 -7.09 -9.51 12.40
N LEU A 56 -6.11 -9.02 13.18
CA LEU A 56 -6.33 -8.40 14.47
C LEU A 56 -6.23 -6.87 14.31
N LEU A 57 -7.30 -6.16 14.66
CA LEU A 57 -7.38 -4.71 14.61
C LEU A 57 -7.33 -4.12 16.02
N LEU A 58 -6.45 -3.14 16.21
CA LEU A 58 -6.57 -2.20 17.32
C LEU A 58 -7.47 -1.06 16.88
N THR A 59 -8.53 -0.81 17.64
CA THR A 59 -9.46 0.32 17.41
C THR A 59 -9.19 1.40 18.44
N VAL A 60 -8.99 2.63 17.98
CA VAL A 60 -8.68 3.77 18.84
C VAL A 60 -9.78 4.81 18.72
N ASP A 61 -10.40 5.14 19.85
CA ASP A 61 -11.50 6.11 19.94
C ASP A 61 -10.99 7.54 19.74
N LYS A 62 -11.81 8.36 19.06
CA LYS A 62 -11.55 9.79 18.83
C LYS A 62 -11.23 10.56 20.10
N ALA A 63 -11.91 10.30 21.20
CA ALA A 63 -11.70 11.03 22.46
C ALA A 63 -10.31 10.78 23.03
N VAL A 64 -9.81 9.55 22.90
CA VAL A 64 -8.43 9.19 23.30
C VAL A 64 -7.43 9.94 22.44
N VAL A 65 -7.63 9.95 21.12
CA VAL A 65 -6.73 10.65 20.17
C VAL A 65 -6.70 12.15 20.46
N LEU A 66 -7.86 12.78 20.64
CA LEU A 66 -7.92 14.22 20.92
C LEU A 66 -7.25 14.59 22.23
N ARG A 67 -7.37 13.74 23.25
CA ARG A 67 -6.66 13.93 24.51
C ARG A 67 -5.15 13.83 24.32
N GLU A 68 -4.67 12.84 23.59
CA GLU A 68 -3.23 12.69 23.30
C GLU A 68 -2.70 13.89 22.48
N ILE A 69 -3.45 14.35 21.48
CA ILE A 69 -3.08 15.57 20.72
C ILE A 69 -2.93 16.78 21.63
N GLN A 70 -3.81 16.92 22.63
CA GLN A 70 -3.81 18.07 23.55
C GLN A 70 -2.63 18.03 24.52
N PHE A 71 -2.24 16.85 25.01
CA PHE A 71 -1.28 16.73 26.11
C PHE A 71 0.07 16.14 25.70
N ASN A 72 0.20 15.61 24.49
CA ASN A 72 1.42 14.95 24.00
C ASN A 72 1.83 15.52 22.63
N PRO A 73 2.68 16.56 22.59
CA PRO A 73 3.15 17.13 21.34
C PRO A 73 3.86 16.14 20.41
N ASP A 74 4.61 15.19 20.97
CA ASP A 74 5.31 14.16 20.19
C ASP A 74 4.34 13.23 19.48
N PHE A 75 3.22 12.88 20.12
CA PHE A 75 2.15 12.11 19.48
C PHE A 75 1.58 12.89 18.29
N SER A 76 1.31 14.18 18.47
CA SER A 76 0.78 15.04 17.42
C SER A 76 1.73 15.14 16.23
N LEU A 77 3.03 15.31 16.47
CA LEU A 77 4.04 15.36 15.41
C LEU A 77 4.16 14.04 14.66
N ARG A 78 4.13 12.89 15.36
CA ARG A 78 4.15 11.57 14.73
C ARG A 78 2.91 11.33 13.87
N MET A 79 1.74 11.75 14.35
CA MET A 79 0.50 11.64 13.59
C MET A 79 0.53 12.51 12.32
N LEU A 80 0.97 13.75 12.42
CA LEU A 80 1.15 14.65 11.27
C LEU A 80 2.16 14.07 10.27
N ALA A 81 3.28 13.54 10.74
CA ALA A 81 4.26 12.88 9.88
C ALA A 81 3.67 11.64 9.17
N GLY A 82 2.83 10.85 9.86
CA GLY A 82 2.13 9.72 9.27
C GLY A 82 1.17 10.15 8.15
N LEU A 83 0.33 11.15 8.42
CA LEU A 83 -0.59 11.71 7.43
C LEU A 83 0.15 12.34 6.24
N SER A 84 1.25 13.03 6.50
CA SER A 84 2.09 13.64 5.45
C SER A 84 2.73 12.58 4.55
N ARG A 85 3.25 11.49 5.10
CA ARG A 85 3.77 10.36 4.30
C ARG A 85 2.67 9.74 3.43
N ARG A 86 1.47 9.57 3.99
CA ARG A 86 0.34 9.02 3.23
C ARG A 86 -0.08 9.94 2.09
N LEU A 87 -0.18 11.25 2.34
CA LEU A 87 -0.46 12.24 1.31
C LEU A 87 0.60 12.21 0.21
N HIS A 88 1.88 12.17 0.58
CA HIS A 88 2.98 12.06 -0.40
C HIS A 88 2.89 10.76 -1.22
N GLY A 89 2.54 9.62 -0.60
CA GLY A 89 2.29 8.36 -1.30
C GLY A 89 1.16 8.47 -2.32
N LEU A 90 0.04 9.12 -1.96
CA LEU A 90 -1.08 9.34 -2.87
C LEU A 90 -0.69 10.24 -4.05
N ILE A 91 0.16 11.26 -3.85
CA ILE A 91 0.68 12.10 -4.94
C ILE A 91 1.52 11.25 -5.91
N LYS A 92 2.42 10.41 -5.39
CA LYS A 92 3.20 9.47 -6.22
C LYS A 92 2.31 8.49 -6.99
N ASP A 93 1.22 8.02 -6.38
CA ASP A 93 0.26 7.15 -7.08
C ASP A 93 -0.41 7.86 -8.25
N VAL A 94 -0.89 9.11 -8.04
CA VAL A 94 -1.50 9.92 -9.10
C VAL A 94 -0.49 10.17 -10.23
N GLU A 95 0.74 10.54 -9.90
CA GLU A 95 1.82 10.68 -10.87
C GLU A 95 2.07 9.38 -11.64
N GLY A 96 2.18 8.25 -10.92
CA GLY A 96 2.37 6.93 -11.53
C GLY A 96 1.24 6.54 -12.48
N TYR A 97 -0.01 6.85 -12.13
CA TYR A 97 -1.16 6.56 -13.01
C TYR A 97 -1.18 7.45 -14.25
N ALA A 98 -0.73 8.69 -14.14
CA ALA A 98 -0.76 9.67 -15.22
C ALA A 98 0.44 9.56 -16.17
N LEU A 99 1.64 9.28 -15.66
CA LEU A 99 2.90 9.40 -16.38
C LEU A 99 3.61 8.08 -16.65
N HIS A 100 3.36 7.01 -15.83
CA HIS A 100 4.08 5.76 -15.95
C HIS A 100 3.30 4.71 -16.76
N SER A 101 4.02 3.94 -17.57
CA SER A 101 3.48 2.73 -18.21
C SER A 101 3.12 1.66 -17.17
N GLY A 102 2.29 0.69 -17.56
CA GLY A 102 1.95 -0.43 -16.67
C GLY A 102 3.18 -1.21 -16.19
N VAL A 103 4.19 -1.39 -17.06
CA VAL A 103 5.47 -2.04 -16.71
C VAL A 103 6.21 -1.24 -15.64
N GLN A 104 6.34 0.08 -15.83
CA GLN A 104 7.01 0.95 -14.86
C GLN A 104 6.31 0.95 -13.49
N ARG A 105 4.98 0.88 -13.46
CA ARG A 105 4.21 0.77 -12.20
C ARG A 105 4.46 -0.56 -11.48
N VAL A 106 4.59 -1.66 -12.23
CA VAL A 106 4.95 -2.98 -11.65
C VAL A 106 6.36 -2.94 -11.09
N ILE A 107 7.33 -2.43 -11.84
CA ILE A 107 8.72 -2.30 -11.39
C ILE A 107 8.79 -1.40 -10.14
N GLY A 108 8.15 -0.24 -10.17
CA GLY A 108 8.10 0.67 -9.03
C GLY A 108 7.50 0.04 -7.77
N TYR A 109 6.47 -0.80 -7.92
CA TYR A 109 5.90 -1.56 -6.80
C TYR A 109 6.87 -2.60 -6.24
N LEU A 110 7.58 -3.34 -7.11
CA LEU A 110 8.54 -4.37 -6.68
C LEU A 110 9.78 -3.77 -6.00
N LEU A 111 10.26 -2.64 -6.48
CA LEU A 111 11.38 -1.94 -5.86
C LEU A 111 10.99 -1.23 -4.56
N GLY A 112 9.71 -0.86 -4.41
CA GLY A 112 9.16 -0.21 -3.22
C GLY A 112 9.79 1.14 -2.90
N ASP A 113 9.58 1.63 -1.67
CA ASP A 113 10.22 2.85 -1.17
C ASP A 113 11.72 2.67 -0.83
N ARG A 114 12.30 1.52 -1.15
CA ARG A 114 13.70 1.19 -0.81
C ARG A 114 14.74 2.01 -1.58
N MET A 115 14.35 2.69 -2.65
CA MET A 115 15.23 3.63 -3.35
C MET A 115 15.55 4.90 -2.54
N THR A 116 14.99 5.07 -1.35
CA THR A 116 15.25 6.23 -0.48
C THR A 116 16.24 5.96 0.64
N GLU A 117 16.60 4.68 0.90
CA GLU A 117 17.69 4.35 1.82
C GLU A 117 18.91 3.93 1.01
N SER A 118 19.97 4.72 1.13
CA SER A 118 21.25 4.55 0.45
C SER A 118 22.01 3.33 0.98
N ASP A 119 21.60 2.13 0.56
CA ASP A 119 22.45 0.95 0.59
C ASP A 119 22.48 0.33 -0.81
N ALA A 120 23.29 0.94 -1.66
CA ALA A 120 23.71 0.41 -2.94
C ALA A 120 24.75 -0.70 -2.72
N ALA A 121 24.33 -1.82 -2.16
CA ALA A 121 25.07 -3.07 -2.21
C ALA A 121 24.20 -4.09 -2.93
N SER A 122 24.73 -4.67 -3.98
CA SER A 122 24.12 -5.64 -4.89
C SER A 122 23.78 -6.96 -4.20
N GLU A 123 22.77 -6.95 -3.32
CA GLU A 123 22.18 -8.16 -2.78
C GLU A 123 20.85 -8.44 -3.48
N ALA A 124 20.65 -9.70 -3.89
CA ALA A 124 19.39 -10.16 -4.44
C ALA A 124 18.26 -9.84 -3.46
N ILE A 125 17.29 -9.04 -3.91
CA ILE A 125 16.19 -8.59 -3.09
C ILE A 125 15.03 -9.57 -3.25
N THR A 126 14.49 -10.09 -2.15
CA THR A 126 13.27 -10.88 -2.16
C THR A 126 12.09 -10.02 -1.73
N VAL A 127 11.09 -9.92 -2.60
CA VAL A 127 9.83 -9.23 -2.32
C VAL A 127 8.73 -10.27 -2.16
N SER A 128 8.26 -10.46 -0.93
CA SER A 128 7.09 -11.29 -0.67
C SER A 128 5.81 -10.50 -0.93
N LEU A 129 4.97 -10.97 -1.85
CA LEU A 129 3.69 -10.32 -2.13
C LEU A 129 2.74 -10.51 -0.93
N PRO A 130 2.35 -9.44 -0.25
CA PRO A 130 1.57 -9.54 0.99
C PRO A 130 0.14 -10.02 0.76
N VAL A 131 -0.34 -9.89 -0.49
CA VAL A 131 -1.72 -10.18 -0.90
C VAL A 131 -1.75 -10.85 -2.27
N SER A 132 -2.96 -11.17 -2.77
CA SER A 132 -3.12 -11.78 -4.10
C SER A 132 -2.63 -10.86 -5.23
N LYS A 133 -2.13 -11.45 -6.32
CA LYS A 133 -1.74 -10.71 -7.53
C LYS A 133 -2.88 -9.82 -8.06
N ALA A 134 -4.14 -10.26 -7.92
CA ALA A 134 -5.31 -9.48 -8.32
C ALA A 134 -5.48 -8.19 -7.48
N ALA A 135 -5.26 -8.25 -6.18
CA ALA A 135 -5.33 -7.08 -5.31
C ALA A 135 -4.22 -6.07 -5.64
N ILE A 136 -3.02 -6.56 -5.92
CA ILE A 136 -1.88 -5.70 -6.33
C ILE A 136 -2.15 -5.09 -7.72
N ALA A 137 -2.60 -5.87 -8.68
CA ALA A 137 -2.96 -5.37 -10.01
C ALA A 137 -4.00 -4.25 -9.90
N SER A 138 -5.08 -4.47 -9.13
CA SER A 138 -6.10 -3.43 -8.87
C SER A 138 -5.49 -2.18 -8.22
N ARG A 139 -4.59 -2.35 -7.24
CA ARG A 139 -3.87 -1.23 -6.59
C ARG A 139 -3.07 -0.41 -7.62
N LEU A 140 -2.43 -1.08 -8.57
CA LEU A 140 -1.62 -0.47 -9.64
C LEU A 140 -2.45 0.04 -10.84
N SER A 141 -3.78 -0.05 -10.80
CA SER A 141 -4.67 0.25 -11.93
C SER A 141 -4.35 -0.60 -13.18
N LEU A 142 -4.13 -1.89 -12.96
CA LEU A 142 -3.87 -2.89 -13.99
C LEU A 142 -4.90 -4.02 -13.90
N THR A 143 -5.08 -4.77 -14.99
CA THR A 143 -5.79 -6.04 -14.91
C THR A 143 -4.87 -7.14 -14.37
N PRO A 144 -5.41 -8.17 -13.71
CA PRO A 144 -4.61 -9.30 -13.21
C PRO A 144 -3.81 -10.01 -14.32
N GLU A 145 -4.39 -10.11 -15.53
CA GLU A 145 -3.76 -10.71 -16.70
C GLU A 145 -2.57 -9.88 -17.17
N TYR A 146 -2.74 -8.54 -17.22
CA TYR A 146 -1.64 -7.65 -17.60
C TYR A 146 -0.51 -7.70 -16.57
N PHE A 147 -0.85 -7.66 -15.28
CA PHE A 147 0.13 -7.79 -14.21
C PHE A 147 0.93 -9.08 -14.30
N SER A 148 0.24 -10.22 -14.51
CA SER A 148 0.88 -11.54 -14.68
C SER A 148 1.76 -11.59 -15.92
N ARG A 149 1.34 -10.97 -17.02
CA ARG A 149 2.14 -10.88 -18.25
C ARG A 149 3.42 -10.11 -18.03
N VAL A 150 3.36 -8.95 -17.34
CA VAL A 150 4.56 -8.15 -17.04
C VAL A 150 5.53 -8.94 -16.16
N LEU A 151 5.05 -9.67 -15.15
CA LEU A 151 5.93 -10.52 -14.34
C LEU A 151 6.64 -11.60 -15.19
N ASN A 152 5.93 -12.24 -16.11
CA ASN A 152 6.51 -13.23 -17.01
C ASN A 152 7.54 -12.60 -17.98
N GLU A 153 7.29 -11.39 -18.47
CA GLU A 153 8.24 -10.65 -19.33
C GLU A 153 9.54 -10.33 -18.57
N LEU A 154 9.41 -9.86 -17.32
CA LEU A 154 10.56 -9.57 -16.46
C LEU A 154 11.35 -10.85 -16.09
N GLU A 155 10.66 -11.95 -15.83
CA GLU A 155 11.28 -13.26 -15.56
C GLU A 155 11.99 -13.81 -16.80
N THR A 156 11.38 -13.72 -17.98
CA THR A 156 12.01 -14.12 -19.26
C THR A 156 13.24 -13.28 -19.58
N ALA A 157 13.24 -12.00 -19.19
CA ALA A 157 14.40 -11.13 -19.31
C ALA A 157 15.50 -11.39 -18.27
N GLY A 158 15.28 -12.33 -17.33
CA GLY A 158 16.22 -12.67 -16.27
C GLY A 158 16.39 -11.62 -15.19
N LEU A 159 15.43 -10.68 -15.08
CA LEU A 159 15.48 -9.58 -14.09
C LEU A 159 14.88 -10.00 -12.74
N ILE A 160 13.92 -10.92 -12.76
CA ILE A 160 13.28 -11.47 -11.56
C ILE A 160 13.13 -12.98 -11.67
N GLN A 161 12.92 -13.63 -10.54
CA GLN A 161 12.45 -15.02 -10.45
C GLN A 161 11.21 -15.06 -9.58
N VAL A 162 10.14 -15.69 -10.06
CA VAL A 162 8.86 -15.77 -9.34
C VAL A 162 8.70 -17.15 -8.71
N ASP A 163 8.66 -17.21 -7.38
CA ASP A 163 8.31 -18.43 -6.63
C ASP A 163 7.03 -18.17 -5.82
N LYS A 164 5.89 -18.58 -6.37
CA LYS A 164 4.54 -18.41 -5.76
C LYS A 164 4.25 -16.94 -5.40
N ARG A 165 4.52 -16.54 -4.15
CA ARG A 165 4.33 -15.18 -3.63
C ARG A 165 5.63 -14.41 -3.50
N ASP A 166 6.77 -15.09 -3.58
CA ASP A 166 8.08 -14.48 -3.48
C ASP A 166 8.62 -14.13 -4.86
N ILE A 167 9.09 -12.93 -5.00
CA ILE A 167 9.72 -12.41 -6.22
C ILE A 167 11.15 -12.04 -5.86
N HIS A 168 12.08 -12.78 -6.43
CA HIS A 168 13.51 -12.54 -6.26
C HIS A 168 13.98 -11.61 -7.38
N ILE A 169 14.48 -10.44 -7.03
CA ILE A 169 15.06 -9.49 -7.97
C ILE A 169 16.54 -9.83 -8.10
N THR A 170 16.97 -10.20 -9.29
CA THR A 170 18.34 -10.69 -9.55
C THR A 170 19.32 -9.58 -9.87
N ASP A 171 18.83 -8.43 -10.38
CA ASP A 171 19.64 -7.28 -10.73
C ASP A 171 18.85 -5.99 -10.54
N THR A 172 19.28 -5.15 -9.60
CA THR A 172 18.65 -3.85 -9.31
C THR A 172 19.27 -2.70 -10.12
N ALA A 173 20.33 -2.94 -10.86
CA ALA A 173 21.07 -1.93 -11.64
C ALA A 173 20.60 -1.81 -13.10
N ARG A 174 19.75 -2.72 -13.56
CA ARG A 174 19.15 -2.76 -14.90
C ARG A 174 17.70 -2.30 -14.89
#